data_8f046a5c4e65f7db1697c7892d075bcc
#
_entry.id   8f046a5c4e65f7db1697c7892d075bcc
#
_cell.length_a   1.000
_cell.length_b   1.000
_cell.length_c   1.000
_cell.angle_alpha   90.00
_cell.angle_beta   90.00
_cell.angle_gamma   90.00
#
_symmetry.space_group_name_H-M   'P 1'
#
loop_
_entity.id
_entity.type
_entity.pdbx_description
1 polymer ?
#
loop_
_entity_poly.entity_id
_entity_poly.type
_entity_poly.pdbx_seq_one_letter_code
_entity_poly.pdbx_strand_id
1 'polypeptide(L)'
;MKTMMKEMLLALGMMLNVVVCQAQNTVSRLSPENGATEVNIDTHLTMTMSDDAVIGQRGSVSVYDKKTGRLVDRLDMSIPAGPTKGQPNHPTAQYTPVPYRYRSQNITNRNTKAGTPSGVNVWDTGRYQLDIIGGFSDGFHFYPIIAHGRQLTIYLHHNMLEYGHEYYVTIDKGVVEGFDGMKGKKAWTFRTKETAPDRSQRLLTVSADGKGDFSTLQGAMDFIPDSVASAQDGYRVLVKNGDYEELVYFRNKRFVTIEGESREGVLIHYPNNEVFNPHPADIKTNEVKGTFPSRRAAFAADNCSDLTLRNLTLRTDCKGQAEGLLVNGERNYFENVHIIGDGDALQANGSCYWMNCRIDGGGDTILGRGPSFFNHCTITSYGTFMWIRNTEENHGNVFVDCHLKGLSEYAEIGRLPDNKGKNYPHAECVLLNCTLEDIPARGWGTIDDSAKTATILEFNSHDTDGKPVDTSGRNPLMRQLNPIRDAELIGRYSDSHWVLRW
;
A
#
# COMPACT_ATOMS: atom_id res chain seq x y z
N MET A 1 -54.53 -30.85 37.19
CA MET A 1 -53.08 -30.49 37.32
C MET A 1 -52.12 -31.53 36.77
N LYS A 2 -52.35 -32.83 36.91
CA LYS A 2 -51.44 -33.85 36.36
C LYS A 2 -51.50 -34.06 34.85
N THR A 3 -52.60 -33.71 34.20
CA THR A 3 -52.78 -33.85 32.72
C THR A 3 -52.14 -32.71 31.96
N MET A 4 -52.19 -31.50 32.47
CA MET A 4 -51.49 -30.33 31.86
C MET A 4 -49.95 -30.40 31.91
N MET A 5 -49.41 -31.06 32.93
CA MET A 5 -47.95 -31.28 33.02
C MET A 5 -47.43 -32.32 32.05
N LYS A 6 -48.26 -33.26 31.57
CA LYS A 6 -47.83 -34.26 30.59
C LYS A 6 -47.78 -33.68 29.16
N GLU A 7 -48.63 -32.74 28.86
CA GLU A 7 -48.61 -32.09 27.52
C GLU A 7 -47.52 -31.03 27.43
N MET A 8 -47.15 -30.40 28.52
CA MET A 8 -46.00 -29.48 28.56
C MET A 8 -44.65 -30.21 28.45
N LEU A 9 -44.54 -31.45 28.91
CA LEU A 9 -43.31 -32.23 28.76
C LEU A 9 -43.19 -32.89 27.38
N LEU A 10 -44.27 -33.06 26.63
CA LEU A 10 -44.21 -33.51 25.22
C LEU A 10 -43.90 -32.37 24.25
N ALA A 11 -44.23 -31.13 24.58
CA ALA A 11 -43.90 -29.94 23.78
C ALA A 11 -42.43 -29.50 23.95
N LEU A 12 -41.76 -29.89 25.02
CA LEU A 12 -40.33 -29.58 25.25
C LEU A 12 -39.37 -30.64 24.68
N GLY A 13 -39.88 -31.73 24.15
CA GLY A 13 -39.08 -32.80 23.53
C GLY A 13 -38.90 -32.71 22.02
N MET A 14 -39.54 -31.75 21.35
CA MET A 14 -39.33 -31.43 19.95
C MET A 14 -38.54 -30.10 19.84
N MET A 15 -37.42 -29.96 20.50
CA MET A 15 -36.38 -29.11 19.95
C MET A 15 -35.89 -29.84 18.70
N LEU A 16 -36.42 -29.40 17.57
CA LEU A 16 -35.85 -29.67 16.28
C LEU A 16 -34.35 -29.50 16.40
N ASN A 17 -33.60 -30.58 16.36
CA ASN A 17 -32.25 -30.54 15.82
C ASN A 17 -32.41 -30.15 14.37
N VAL A 18 -32.52 -28.87 14.07
CA VAL A 18 -32.19 -28.33 12.75
C VAL A 18 -30.70 -28.62 12.62
N VAL A 19 -30.37 -29.80 12.14
CA VAL A 19 -29.09 -30.05 11.50
C VAL A 19 -29.12 -29.09 10.33
N VAL A 20 -28.56 -27.92 10.54
CA VAL A 20 -28.18 -27.03 9.42
C VAL A 20 -27.14 -27.87 8.70
N CYS A 21 -27.60 -28.60 7.71
CA CYS A 21 -26.73 -29.23 6.72
C CYS A 21 -26.11 -27.99 5.99
N GLN A 22 -25.00 -27.49 6.50
CA GLN A 22 -24.23 -26.53 5.76
C GLN A 22 -23.92 -27.20 4.43
N ALA A 23 -24.43 -26.62 3.35
CA ALA A 23 -24.09 -27.07 2.02
C ALA A 23 -22.57 -27.16 1.91
N GLN A 24 -22.08 -28.28 1.41
CA GLN A 24 -20.64 -28.47 1.22
C GLN A 24 -20.14 -27.46 0.21
N ASN A 25 -19.28 -26.56 0.63
CA ASN A 25 -18.68 -25.61 -0.27
C ASN A 25 -17.68 -26.33 -1.19
N THR A 26 -17.78 -26.12 -2.47
CA THR A 26 -16.96 -26.80 -3.49
C THR A 26 -16.24 -25.80 -4.38
N VAL A 27 -15.12 -26.22 -4.95
CA VAL A 27 -14.36 -25.39 -5.89
C VAL A 27 -15.00 -25.46 -7.28
N SER A 28 -15.36 -24.30 -7.83
CA SER A 28 -15.90 -24.17 -9.19
C SER A 28 -14.83 -23.77 -10.21
N ARG A 29 -13.78 -23.05 -9.79
CA ARG A 29 -12.68 -22.62 -10.66
C ARG A 29 -11.38 -22.49 -9.87
N LEU A 30 -10.27 -22.79 -10.52
CA LEU A 30 -8.90 -22.57 -10.04
C LEU A 30 -8.15 -21.62 -10.98
N SER A 31 -7.27 -20.77 -10.45
CA SER A 31 -6.28 -20.03 -11.23
C SER A 31 -4.95 -20.04 -10.47
N PRO A 32 -3.86 -20.51 -11.09
CA PRO A 32 -3.80 -21.12 -12.41
C PRO A 32 -4.74 -22.33 -12.54
N GLU A 33 -5.29 -22.60 -13.73
CA GLU A 33 -6.10 -23.80 -13.95
C GLU A 33 -5.30 -25.07 -13.66
N ASN A 34 -5.98 -26.15 -13.27
CA ASN A 34 -5.29 -27.42 -13.03
C ASN A 34 -4.59 -27.93 -14.30
N GLY A 35 -3.29 -28.13 -14.22
CA GLY A 35 -2.43 -28.52 -15.34
C GLY A 35 -1.95 -27.35 -16.20
N ALA A 36 -2.18 -26.10 -15.79
CA ALA A 36 -1.69 -24.91 -16.51
C ALA A 36 -0.16 -24.95 -16.67
N THR A 37 0.30 -24.42 -17.79
CA THR A 37 1.73 -24.21 -18.11
C THR A 37 1.98 -22.72 -18.33
N GLU A 38 3.25 -22.36 -18.45
CA GLU A 38 3.68 -20.95 -18.65
C GLU A 38 3.18 -19.99 -17.55
N VAL A 39 3.06 -20.49 -16.32
CA VAL A 39 2.62 -19.73 -15.17
C VAL A 39 3.77 -18.85 -14.66
N ASN A 40 3.49 -17.60 -14.34
CA ASN A 40 4.48 -16.70 -13.73
C ASN A 40 4.87 -17.17 -12.32
N ILE A 41 6.13 -17.00 -11.93
CA ILE A 41 6.62 -17.42 -10.60
C ILE A 41 6.06 -16.56 -9.46
N ASP A 42 5.57 -15.37 -9.76
CA ASP A 42 4.97 -14.39 -8.84
C ASP A 42 3.44 -14.48 -8.80
N THR A 43 2.85 -15.55 -9.35
CA THR A 43 1.40 -15.70 -9.41
C THR A 43 0.78 -15.89 -8.03
N HIS A 44 -0.34 -15.22 -7.78
CA HIS A 44 -1.23 -15.61 -6.69
C HIS A 44 -2.09 -16.81 -7.12
N LEU A 45 -2.45 -17.65 -6.14
CA LEU A 45 -3.33 -18.78 -6.40
C LEU A 45 -4.75 -18.37 -6.06
N THR A 46 -5.70 -18.55 -6.98
CA THR A 46 -7.10 -18.21 -6.70
C THR A 46 -8.03 -19.39 -6.84
N MET A 47 -9.04 -19.44 -5.97
CA MET A 47 -10.11 -20.41 -5.99
C MET A 47 -11.46 -19.70 -6.01
N THR A 48 -12.35 -20.09 -6.90
CA THR A 48 -13.75 -19.66 -6.84
C THR A 48 -14.58 -20.80 -6.25
N MET A 49 -15.29 -20.51 -5.18
CA MET A 49 -16.12 -21.45 -4.46
C MET A 49 -17.55 -21.45 -5.01
N SER A 50 -18.33 -22.47 -4.68
CA SER A 50 -19.77 -22.52 -5.00
C SER A 50 -20.59 -21.49 -4.22
N ASP A 51 -20.20 -21.20 -2.99
CA ASP A 51 -20.80 -20.25 -2.08
C ASP A 51 -19.76 -19.28 -1.53
N ASP A 52 -20.22 -18.24 -0.83
CA ASP A 52 -19.32 -17.28 -0.17
C ASP A 52 -18.34 -18.00 0.76
N ALA A 53 -17.08 -17.66 0.61
CA ALA A 53 -16.00 -18.34 1.29
C ALA A 53 -15.73 -17.72 2.66
N VAL A 54 -15.70 -18.56 3.68
CA VAL A 54 -15.29 -18.19 5.02
C VAL A 54 -13.96 -18.85 5.33
N ILE A 55 -12.96 -18.04 5.63
CA ILE A 55 -11.61 -18.52 5.94
C ILE A 55 -11.62 -19.17 7.32
N GLY A 56 -11.18 -20.42 7.38
CA GLY A 56 -11.07 -21.17 8.61
C GLY A 56 -9.74 -20.90 9.35
N GLN A 57 -9.65 -21.44 10.55
CA GLN A 57 -8.51 -21.22 11.45
C GLN A 57 -7.68 -22.49 11.69
N ARG A 58 -7.70 -23.43 10.75
CA ARG A 58 -7.01 -24.71 10.88
C ARG A 58 -6.55 -25.23 9.53
N GLY A 59 -5.55 -26.08 9.58
CA GLY A 59 -4.99 -26.68 8.39
C GLY A 59 -4.00 -25.75 7.69
N SER A 60 -3.55 -26.19 6.55
CA SER A 60 -2.54 -25.48 5.77
C SER A 60 -2.86 -25.53 4.29
N VAL A 61 -2.43 -24.49 3.57
CA VAL A 61 -2.19 -24.58 2.14
C VAL A 61 -0.72 -24.92 1.97
N SER A 62 -0.40 -25.93 1.17
CA SER A 62 0.99 -26.36 0.94
C SER A 62 1.26 -26.55 -0.54
N VAL A 63 2.37 -26.03 -0.98
CA VAL A 63 2.88 -26.15 -2.35
C VAL A 63 4.11 -27.07 -2.34
N TYR A 64 4.13 -28.01 -3.23
CA TYR A 64 5.19 -28.99 -3.36
C TYR A 64 5.78 -28.99 -4.78
N ASP A 65 7.08 -29.13 -4.89
CA ASP A 65 7.69 -29.49 -6.16
C ASP A 65 7.24 -30.91 -6.56
N LYS A 66 6.63 -31.03 -7.72
CA LYS A 66 5.99 -32.29 -8.14
C LYS A 66 6.98 -33.40 -8.43
N LYS A 67 8.16 -33.05 -8.94
CA LYS A 67 9.22 -34.01 -9.30
C LYS A 67 9.89 -34.61 -8.07
N THR A 68 10.22 -33.76 -7.11
CA THR A 68 10.96 -34.20 -5.92
C THR A 68 10.07 -34.56 -4.73
N GLY A 69 8.83 -34.04 -4.70
CA GLY A 69 7.94 -34.11 -3.55
C GLY A 69 8.34 -33.19 -2.39
N ARG A 70 9.34 -32.33 -2.59
CA ARG A 70 9.81 -31.38 -1.58
C ARG A 70 8.73 -30.31 -1.31
N LEU A 71 8.47 -30.05 -0.05
CA LEU A 71 7.67 -28.91 0.36
C LEU A 71 8.39 -27.61 -0.04
N VAL A 72 7.72 -26.78 -0.82
CA VAL A 72 8.23 -25.49 -1.31
C VAL A 72 7.73 -24.36 -0.43
N ASP A 73 6.40 -24.30 -0.21
CA ASP A 73 5.80 -23.29 0.63
C ASP A 73 4.65 -23.86 1.46
N ARG A 74 4.40 -23.27 2.62
CA ARG A 74 3.32 -23.67 3.51
C ARG A 74 2.75 -22.48 4.25
N LEU A 75 1.45 -22.30 4.11
CA LEU A 75 0.64 -21.32 4.81
C LEU A 75 -0.20 -22.05 5.86
N ASP A 76 0.16 -21.96 7.14
CA ASP A 76 -0.53 -22.62 8.26
C ASP A 76 -1.61 -21.69 8.81
N MET A 77 -2.86 -22.01 8.57
CA MET A 77 -4.00 -21.18 8.96
C MET A 77 -4.25 -21.13 10.47
N SER A 78 -3.42 -21.78 11.28
CA SER A 78 -3.49 -21.66 12.73
C SER A 78 -2.70 -20.48 13.33
N ILE A 79 -2.12 -19.58 12.50
CA ILE A 79 -1.30 -18.43 12.91
C ILE A 79 -1.92 -17.12 12.39
N PRO A 80 -2.05 -16.00 13.17
CA PRO A 80 -2.64 -14.74 12.69
C PRO A 80 -1.84 -14.10 11.57
N ALA A 81 -2.56 -13.45 10.65
CA ALA A 81 -1.95 -12.64 9.61
C ALA A 81 -1.07 -11.52 10.18
N GLY A 82 -1.55 -10.85 11.21
CA GLY A 82 -0.85 -9.76 11.88
C GLY A 82 -1.65 -9.20 13.06
N PRO A 83 -1.14 -8.19 13.75
CA PRO A 83 -1.89 -7.52 14.81
C PRO A 83 -3.09 -6.78 14.24
N THR A 84 -4.27 -6.99 14.85
CA THR A 84 -5.54 -6.36 14.42
C THR A 84 -6.23 -5.62 15.56
N LYS A 85 -5.63 -5.56 16.74
CA LYS A 85 -6.22 -4.94 17.91
C LYS A 85 -6.50 -3.45 17.68
N GLY A 86 -7.74 -3.05 17.92
CA GLY A 86 -8.17 -1.67 17.76
C GLY A 86 -8.47 -1.27 16.31
N GLN A 87 -8.39 -2.20 15.36
CA GLN A 87 -8.82 -1.97 14.00
C GLN A 87 -10.26 -2.45 13.85
N PRO A 88 -11.22 -1.55 13.86
CA PRO A 88 -12.61 -1.95 13.77
C PRO A 88 -12.95 -2.35 12.38
N ASN A 89 -12.29 -2.48 11.41
CA ASN A 89 -12.81 -2.92 10.11
C ASN A 89 -11.82 -2.74 8.97
N HIS A 90 -11.43 -3.83 8.43
CA HIS A 90 -11.15 -3.91 7.00
C HIS A 90 -12.49 -3.82 6.27
N PRO A 91 -12.73 -2.81 5.45
CA PRO A 91 -14.06 -2.53 4.96
C PRO A 91 -14.58 -3.53 3.92
N THR A 92 -13.78 -4.41 3.41
CA THR A 92 -14.14 -5.20 2.23
C THR A 92 -13.84 -6.69 2.33
N ALA A 93 -13.11 -7.17 3.34
CA ALA A 93 -12.66 -8.55 3.35
C ALA A 93 -12.82 -9.21 4.70
N GLN A 94 -13.02 -10.49 4.65
CA GLN A 94 -12.97 -11.37 5.81
C GLN A 94 -11.51 -11.63 6.16
N TYR A 95 -10.80 -10.61 6.61
CA TYR A 95 -9.44 -10.76 7.10
C TYR A 95 -9.52 -11.43 8.47
N THR A 96 -9.33 -12.72 8.48
CA THR A 96 -9.34 -13.49 9.72
C THR A 96 -7.90 -13.60 10.20
N PRO A 97 -7.54 -12.95 11.31
CA PRO A 97 -6.23 -13.14 11.92
C PRO A 97 -6.14 -14.57 12.44
N VAL A 98 -5.21 -15.31 11.91
CA VAL A 98 -5.04 -16.74 12.18
C VAL A 98 -3.60 -17.00 12.64
N PRO A 99 -3.34 -17.68 13.76
CA PRO A 99 -2.01 -17.90 14.32
C PRO A 99 -1.06 -18.77 13.48
N TYR A 100 0.18 -18.39 13.29
CA TYR A 100 1.16 -19.05 12.43
C TYR A 100 2.53 -19.27 13.06
N ARG A 101 3.16 -20.42 12.80
CA ARG A 101 4.57 -20.69 13.10
C ARG A 101 5.37 -20.82 11.82
N TYR A 102 6.00 -19.76 11.45
CA TYR A 102 6.94 -19.76 10.35
C TYR A 102 8.33 -20.13 10.86
N ARG A 103 9.00 -21.06 10.19
CA ARG A 103 10.41 -21.31 10.46
C ARG A 103 11.23 -20.27 9.74
N SER A 104 11.84 -19.42 10.52
CA SER A 104 12.85 -18.48 10.11
C SER A 104 13.90 -19.15 9.20
N GLN A 105 13.99 -18.66 7.99
CA GLN A 105 15.25 -18.72 7.27
C GLN A 105 16.01 -17.49 7.74
N ASN A 106 17.16 -17.68 8.35
CA ASN A 106 17.97 -16.61 8.91
C ASN A 106 18.24 -15.51 7.88
N ILE A 107 17.53 -14.41 7.99
CA ILE A 107 17.90 -13.21 7.28
C ILE A 107 18.96 -12.54 8.12
N THR A 108 20.15 -12.58 7.67
CA THR A 108 21.31 -12.09 8.40
C THR A 108 21.77 -10.72 7.90
N ASN A 109 21.08 -10.11 6.91
CA ASN A 109 21.63 -8.95 6.25
C ASN A 109 20.56 -7.94 5.83
N ARG A 110 20.65 -6.72 6.36
CA ARG A 110 19.82 -5.56 5.97
C ARG A 110 19.98 -5.13 4.51
N ASN A 111 21.00 -5.64 3.82
CA ASN A 111 21.26 -5.40 2.40
C ASN A 111 20.79 -6.57 1.51
N THR A 112 19.80 -7.31 1.97
CA THR A 112 19.21 -8.39 1.19
C THR A 112 18.68 -7.84 -0.13
N LYS A 113 19.08 -8.46 -1.23
CA LYS A 113 18.70 -8.05 -2.58
C LYS A 113 17.23 -8.41 -2.85
N ALA A 114 16.59 -7.68 -3.74
CA ALA A 114 15.32 -8.08 -4.32
C ALA A 114 15.37 -9.52 -4.83
N GLY A 115 14.27 -10.26 -4.69
CA GLY A 115 14.21 -11.67 -5.06
C GLY A 115 14.89 -12.63 -4.09
N THR A 116 15.29 -12.19 -2.90
CA THR A 116 15.78 -13.10 -1.85
C THR A 116 14.60 -13.80 -1.18
N PRO A 117 14.70 -15.13 -0.98
CA PRO A 117 13.63 -15.86 -0.30
C PRO A 117 13.31 -15.28 1.08
N SER A 118 12.06 -15.43 1.46
CA SER A 118 11.52 -14.87 2.69
C SER A 118 12.26 -15.32 3.94
N GLY A 119 12.27 -14.48 4.92
CA GLY A 119 12.80 -14.75 6.25
C GLY A 119 11.86 -14.26 7.34
N VAL A 120 12.34 -14.03 8.53
CA VAL A 120 11.51 -13.64 9.67
C VAL A 120 11.92 -12.33 10.27
N ASN A 121 10.93 -11.61 10.74
CA ASN A 121 11.09 -10.55 11.70
C ASN A 121 11.36 -11.16 13.09
N VAL A 122 12.48 -10.82 13.69
CA VAL A 122 12.88 -11.36 15.00
C VAL A 122 11.91 -11.00 16.13
N TRP A 123 11.16 -9.89 16.00
CA TRP A 123 10.20 -9.45 17.02
C TRP A 123 8.91 -10.26 17.04
N ASP A 124 8.52 -10.82 15.90
CA ASP A 124 7.24 -11.51 15.73
C ASP A 124 7.36 -12.99 15.44
N THR A 125 8.58 -13.53 15.59
CA THR A 125 8.86 -14.94 15.33
C THR A 125 7.84 -15.86 16.01
N GLY A 126 7.08 -16.58 15.20
CA GLY A 126 6.08 -17.54 15.65
C GLY A 126 4.77 -16.94 16.18
N ARG A 127 4.56 -15.61 16.05
CA ARG A 127 3.31 -14.96 16.47
C ARG A 127 2.38 -14.65 15.30
N TYR A 128 2.95 -14.25 14.15
CA TYR A 128 2.20 -13.78 12.98
C TYR A 128 2.77 -14.33 11.67
N GLN A 129 1.98 -14.25 10.62
CA GLN A 129 2.44 -14.48 9.25
C GLN A 129 3.47 -13.42 8.88
N LEU A 130 4.58 -13.84 8.32
CA LEU A 130 5.66 -12.92 7.95
C LEU A 130 6.23 -13.28 6.58
N ASP A 131 6.44 -12.27 5.77
CA ASP A 131 7.06 -12.39 4.47
C ASP A 131 8.15 -11.33 4.28
N ILE A 132 9.17 -11.62 3.52
CA ILE A 132 10.21 -10.67 3.13
C ILE A 132 9.92 -10.15 1.74
N ILE A 133 9.75 -8.83 1.64
CA ILE A 133 9.36 -8.17 0.42
C ILE A 133 10.45 -7.18 0.00
N GLY A 134 10.79 -7.14 -1.28
CA GLY A 134 11.57 -6.07 -1.91
C GLY A 134 12.97 -5.85 -1.37
N GLY A 135 13.60 -6.89 -0.80
CA GLY A 135 14.96 -6.82 -0.27
C GLY A 135 15.09 -6.20 1.12
N PHE A 136 13.98 -5.94 1.81
CA PHE A 136 14.01 -5.59 3.23
C PHE A 136 14.39 -6.81 4.07
N SER A 137 15.19 -6.59 5.10
CA SER A 137 15.61 -7.68 5.98
C SER A 137 14.58 -8.07 7.03
N ASP A 138 13.57 -7.23 7.21
CA ASP A 138 12.49 -7.42 8.17
C ASP A 138 11.28 -8.04 7.47
N GLY A 139 10.56 -8.93 8.17
CA GLY A 139 9.30 -9.45 7.68
C GLY A 139 8.18 -8.43 7.74
N PHE A 140 7.29 -8.51 6.76
CA PHE A 140 6.02 -7.83 6.76
C PHE A 140 4.93 -8.81 7.18
N HIS A 141 4.00 -8.36 7.99
CA HIS A 141 2.77 -9.12 8.20
C HIS A 141 1.97 -9.12 6.90
N PHE A 142 1.38 -10.25 6.57
CA PHE A 142 0.56 -10.40 5.38
C PHE A 142 -0.62 -11.35 5.62
N TYR A 143 -1.63 -11.25 4.79
CA TYR A 143 -2.77 -12.16 4.81
C TYR A 143 -2.47 -13.34 3.89
N PRO A 144 -2.36 -14.57 4.40
CA PRO A 144 -2.09 -15.74 3.56
C PRO A 144 -3.25 -16.07 2.63
N ILE A 145 -4.47 -15.70 3.02
CA ILE A 145 -5.67 -15.84 2.19
C ILE A 145 -6.56 -14.63 2.42
N ILE A 146 -7.07 -14.07 1.34
CA ILE A 146 -8.09 -13.02 1.35
C ILE A 146 -9.33 -13.55 0.61
N ALA A 147 -10.51 -13.32 1.18
CA ALA A 147 -11.78 -13.74 0.61
C ALA A 147 -12.64 -12.56 0.19
N HIS A 148 -13.09 -12.54 -1.05
CA HIS A 148 -14.05 -11.59 -1.60
C HIS A 148 -15.27 -12.37 -2.13
N GLY A 149 -16.31 -12.51 -1.29
CA GLY A 149 -17.46 -13.35 -1.59
C GLY A 149 -17.04 -14.79 -1.87
N ARG A 150 -17.28 -15.28 -3.07
CA ARG A 150 -16.91 -16.65 -3.46
C ARG A 150 -15.45 -16.81 -3.89
N GLN A 151 -14.73 -15.75 -4.11
CA GLN A 151 -13.34 -15.80 -4.55
C GLN A 151 -12.39 -15.77 -3.35
N LEU A 152 -11.43 -16.68 -3.33
CA LEU A 152 -10.30 -16.74 -2.43
C LEU A 152 -9.03 -16.48 -3.20
N THR A 153 -8.19 -15.56 -2.72
CA THR A 153 -6.82 -15.35 -3.20
C THR A 153 -5.86 -15.85 -2.13
N ILE A 154 -4.95 -16.73 -2.52
CA ILE A 154 -3.92 -17.34 -1.68
C ILE A 154 -2.58 -16.69 -2.06
N TYR A 155 -1.96 -16.06 -1.10
CA TYR A 155 -0.68 -15.35 -1.23
C TYR A 155 0.44 -16.25 -0.74
N LEU A 156 1.25 -16.77 -1.64
CA LEU A 156 2.46 -17.49 -1.28
C LEU A 156 3.52 -16.50 -0.78
N HIS A 157 4.46 -17.00 0.00
CA HIS A 157 5.62 -16.19 0.34
C HIS A 157 6.38 -15.78 -0.92
N HIS A 158 6.97 -14.60 -0.93
CA HIS A 158 7.68 -14.07 -2.08
C HIS A 158 8.84 -14.97 -2.49
N ASN A 159 9.03 -15.12 -3.80
CA ASN A 159 10.16 -15.85 -4.40
C ASN A 159 10.26 -17.35 -4.02
N MET A 160 9.14 -17.98 -3.64
CA MET A 160 9.15 -19.42 -3.32
C MET A 160 9.02 -20.30 -4.56
N LEU A 161 8.44 -19.79 -5.65
CA LEU A 161 8.36 -20.51 -6.92
C LEU A 161 9.60 -20.21 -7.79
N GLU A 162 10.07 -21.23 -8.50
CA GLU A 162 11.23 -21.17 -9.39
C GLU A 162 10.80 -21.40 -10.84
N TYR A 163 11.55 -20.90 -11.81
CA TYR A 163 11.32 -21.13 -13.23
C TYR A 163 11.56 -22.59 -13.61
N GLY A 164 10.79 -23.11 -14.55
CA GLY A 164 10.96 -24.47 -15.09
C GLY A 164 10.47 -25.60 -14.19
N HIS A 165 9.74 -25.29 -13.13
CA HIS A 165 9.27 -26.28 -12.16
C HIS A 165 7.78 -26.58 -12.33
N GLU A 166 7.40 -27.82 -12.04
CA GLU A 166 6.00 -28.25 -11.91
C GLU A 166 5.66 -28.41 -10.43
N TYR A 167 4.58 -27.78 -10.02
CA TYR A 167 4.12 -27.77 -8.63
C TYR A 167 2.76 -28.49 -8.50
N TYR A 168 2.46 -28.96 -7.28
CA TYR A 168 1.12 -29.31 -6.89
C TYR A 168 0.78 -28.66 -5.55
N VAL A 169 -0.50 -28.30 -5.42
CA VAL A 169 -1.05 -27.63 -4.24
C VAL A 169 -1.95 -28.60 -3.49
N THR A 170 -1.83 -28.61 -2.18
CA THR A 170 -2.77 -29.27 -1.28
C THR A 170 -3.39 -28.26 -0.33
N ILE A 171 -4.65 -28.48 0.03
CA ILE A 171 -5.40 -27.65 0.96
C ILE A 171 -6.02 -28.56 1.99
N ASP A 172 -5.70 -28.36 3.26
CA ASP A 172 -6.27 -29.15 4.33
C ASP A 172 -7.73 -28.75 4.60
N LYS A 173 -8.49 -29.71 5.14
CA LYS A 173 -9.80 -29.42 5.72
C LYS A 173 -9.65 -28.40 6.86
N GLY A 174 -10.49 -27.37 6.86
CA GLY A 174 -10.48 -26.31 7.86
C GLY A 174 -9.73 -25.04 7.44
N VAL A 175 -9.14 -25.03 6.25
CA VAL A 175 -8.63 -23.79 5.61
C VAL A 175 -9.77 -22.91 5.13
N VAL A 176 -10.84 -23.53 4.62
CA VAL A 176 -12.10 -22.87 4.27
C VAL A 176 -13.23 -23.63 4.95
N GLU A 177 -14.16 -22.90 5.58
CA GLU A 177 -15.29 -23.53 6.24
C GLU A 177 -16.22 -24.21 5.24
N GLY A 178 -16.73 -25.38 5.59
CA GLY A 178 -17.57 -26.18 4.71
C GLY A 178 -16.85 -26.85 3.53
N PHE A 179 -15.54 -26.66 3.37
CA PHE A 179 -14.73 -27.30 2.33
C PHE A 179 -13.90 -28.45 2.90
N ASP A 180 -13.96 -29.63 2.27
CA ASP A 180 -13.23 -30.82 2.74
C ASP A 180 -11.74 -30.82 2.39
N GLY A 181 -11.27 -29.77 1.73
CA GLY A 181 -9.87 -29.63 1.32
C GLY A 181 -9.59 -30.25 -0.05
N MET A 182 -8.35 -30.18 -0.46
CA MET A 182 -7.84 -30.67 -1.74
C MET A 182 -6.57 -31.50 -1.50
N LYS A 183 -6.58 -32.76 -1.88
CA LYS A 183 -5.48 -33.70 -1.61
C LYS A 183 -5.01 -34.40 -2.88
N GLY A 184 -3.76 -34.79 -2.86
CA GLY A 184 -3.17 -35.60 -3.92
C GLY A 184 -2.43 -34.75 -4.98
N LYS A 185 -1.42 -35.40 -5.59
CA LYS A 185 -0.48 -34.76 -6.52
C LYS A 185 -1.07 -34.34 -7.88
N LYS A 186 -2.35 -34.59 -8.12
CA LYS A 186 -3.03 -34.27 -9.37
C LYS A 186 -4.22 -33.34 -9.20
N ALA A 187 -4.59 -32.99 -7.96
CA ALA A 187 -5.79 -32.23 -7.68
C ALA A 187 -5.68 -30.77 -8.14
N TRP A 188 -4.53 -30.17 -7.97
CA TRP A 188 -4.22 -28.85 -8.49
C TRP A 188 -2.72 -28.78 -8.83
N THR A 189 -2.41 -28.74 -10.09
CA THR A 189 -1.02 -28.70 -10.58
C THR A 189 -0.85 -27.54 -11.55
N PHE A 190 0.36 -27.00 -11.61
CA PHE A 190 0.75 -26.03 -12.63
C PHE A 190 2.27 -26.10 -12.87
N ARG A 191 2.68 -25.62 -14.05
CA ARG A 191 4.10 -25.48 -14.40
C ARG A 191 4.43 -24.04 -14.66
N THR A 192 5.49 -23.56 -14.02
CA THR A 192 5.99 -22.20 -14.24
C THR A 192 6.66 -22.07 -15.61
N LYS A 193 6.77 -20.80 -16.09
CA LYS A 193 7.57 -20.47 -17.27
C LYS A 193 8.95 -21.09 -17.16
N GLU A 194 9.52 -21.49 -18.29
CA GLU A 194 10.79 -22.19 -18.31
C GLU A 194 11.97 -21.29 -17.86
N THR A 195 11.94 -20.03 -18.27
CA THR A 195 13.00 -19.05 -17.97
C THR A 195 12.42 -17.70 -17.57
N ALA A 196 13.23 -16.94 -16.83
CA ALA A 196 12.97 -15.53 -16.57
C ALA A 196 12.99 -14.71 -17.88
N PRO A 197 12.36 -13.54 -17.90
CA PRO A 197 12.54 -12.57 -18.97
C PRO A 197 14.03 -12.26 -19.22
N ASP A 198 14.40 -11.95 -20.45
CA ASP A 198 15.77 -11.57 -20.76
C ASP A 198 16.10 -10.25 -20.04
N ARG A 199 17.19 -10.23 -19.29
CA ARG A 199 17.66 -9.04 -18.57
C ARG A 199 18.10 -7.90 -19.46
N SER A 200 18.34 -8.14 -20.75
CA SER A 200 18.57 -7.09 -21.74
C SER A 200 17.25 -6.38 -22.17
N GLN A 201 16.11 -7.01 -21.95
CA GLN A 201 14.80 -6.44 -22.18
C GLN A 201 14.53 -5.36 -21.14
N ARG A 202 14.34 -4.13 -21.60
CA ARG A 202 14.09 -2.97 -20.74
C ARG A 202 12.61 -2.60 -20.61
N LEU A 203 11.76 -3.24 -21.38
CA LEU A 203 10.31 -3.16 -21.27
C LEU A 203 9.77 -4.47 -20.69
N LEU A 204 9.16 -4.37 -19.54
CA LEU A 204 8.51 -5.48 -18.83
C LEU A 204 7.00 -5.23 -18.80
N THR A 205 6.22 -6.30 -18.85
CA THR A 205 4.76 -6.25 -18.75
C THR A 205 4.27 -6.95 -17.49
N VAL A 206 3.37 -6.28 -16.78
CA VAL A 206 2.66 -6.84 -15.63
C VAL A 206 1.19 -6.99 -15.99
N SER A 207 0.62 -8.18 -15.79
CA SER A 207 -0.79 -8.44 -16.06
C SER A 207 -1.37 -9.43 -15.05
N ALA A 208 -2.42 -9.00 -14.34
CA ALA A 208 -3.09 -9.81 -13.31
C ALA A 208 -3.67 -11.14 -13.85
N ASP A 209 -3.91 -11.23 -15.16
CA ASP A 209 -4.37 -12.44 -15.83
C ASP A 209 -3.25 -13.46 -16.16
N GLY A 210 -2.01 -13.16 -15.75
CA GLY A 210 -0.83 -14.01 -15.95
C GLY A 210 -0.21 -13.97 -17.35
N LYS A 211 -0.72 -13.15 -18.27
CA LYS A 211 -0.20 -13.07 -19.65
C LYS A 211 0.97 -12.11 -19.83
N GLY A 212 1.30 -11.32 -18.82
CA GLY A 212 2.49 -10.47 -18.79
C GLY A 212 3.78 -11.26 -18.54
N ASP A 213 4.90 -10.55 -18.49
CA ASP A 213 6.17 -11.09 -18.00
C ASP A 213 6.04 -11.49 -16.52
N PHE A 214 5.22 -10.73 -15.77
CA PHE A 214 4.89 -10.92 -14.38
C PHE A 214 3.38 -10.81 -14.16
N SER A 215 2.88 -11.44 -13.09
CA SER A 215 1.49 -11.34 -12.63
C SER A 215 1.28 -10.19 -11.66
N THR A 216 2.35 -9.77 -10.96
CA THR A 216 2.35 -8.74 -9.91
C THR A 216 3.38 -7.66 -10.22
N LEU A 217 3.13 -6.46 -9.71
CA LEU A 217 4.14 -5.41 -9.79
C LEU A 217 5.35 -5.72 -8.91
N GLN A 218 5.12 -6.33 -7.73
CA GLN A 218 6.21 -6.74 -6.85
C GLN A 218 7.17 -7.70 -7.55
N GLY A 219 6.66 -8.68 -8.32
CA GLY A 219 7.49 -9.61 -9.08
C GLY A 219 8.37 -8.90 -10.11
N ALA A 220 7.83 -7.89 -10.81
CA ALA A 220 8.62 -7.08 -11.73
C ALA A 220 9.69 -6.26 -10.99
N MET A 221 9.36 -5.69 -9.82
CA MET A 221 10.32 -4.94 -9.01
C MET A 221 11.44 -5.83 -8.45
N ASP A 222 11.14 -7.05 -8.06
CA ASP A 222 12.12 -8.02 -7.58
C ASP A 222 13.07 -8.46 -8.71
N PHE A 223 12.59 -8.51 -9.95
CA PHE A 223 13.42 -8.84 -11.11
C PHE A 223 14.39 -7.72 -11.49
N ILE A 224 13.99 -6.44 -11.38
CA ILE A 224 14.81 -5.29 -11.75
C ILE A 224 15.99 -5.17 -10.77
N PRO A 225 17.24 -5.08 -11.25
CA PRO A 225 18.40 -4.94 -10.38
C PRO A 225 18.46 -3.59 -9.69
N ASP A 226 19.08 -3.53 -8.51
CA ASP A 226 19.27 -2.29 -7.76
C ASP A 226 20.36 -1.39 -8.37
N SER A 227 21.16 -1.91 -9.29
CA SER A 227 22.37 -1.28 -9.85
C SER A 227 22.18 -0.80 -11.30
N VAL A 228 21.04 -0.19 -11.64
CA VAL A 228 20.88 0.47 -12.93
C VAL A 228 21.75 1.73 -12.94
N ALA A 229 22.71 1.79 -13.85
CA ALA A 229 23.74 2.83 -13.83
C ALA A 229 23.33 4.15 -14.48
N SER A 230 22.47 4.11 -15.48
CA SER A 230 22.09 5.27 -16.29
C SER A 230 20.64 5.21 -16.75
N ALA A 231 20.11 6.33 -17.18
CA ALA A 231 18.76 6.41 -17.77
C ALA A 231 18.60 5.54 -19.04
N GLN A 232 19.67 5.38 -19.81
CA GLN A 232 19.68 4.54 -21.02
C GLN A 232 19.49 3.05 -20.67
N ASP A 233 19.92 2.64 -19.49
CA ASP A 233 19.78 1.28 -18.98
C ASP A 233 18.50 1.11 -18.14
N GLY A 234 17.68 2.16 -18.02
CA GLY A 234 16.47 2.20 -17.25
C GLY A 234 15.43 1.16 -17.68
N TYR A 235 14.58 0.77 -16.75
CA TYR A 235 13.48 -0.15 -17.02
C TYR A 235 12.16 0.59 -17.13
N ARG A 236 11.32 0.13 -18.04
CA ARG A 236 9.92 0.54 -18.14
C ARG A 236 9.04 -0.68 -17.84
N VAL A 237 8.14 -0.54 -16.89
CA VAL A 237 7.17 -1.56 -16.50
C VAL A 237 5.79 -1.08 -16.92
N LEU A 238 5.19 -1.76 -17.89
CA LEU A 238 3.83 -1.49 -18.33
C LEU A 238 2.86 -2.39 -17.55
N VAL A 239 2.02 -1.77 -16.73
CA VAL A 239 1.02 -2.45 -15.92
C VAL A 239 -0.31 -2.41 -16.66
N LYS A 240 -0.83 -3.57 -17.03
CA LYS A 240 -2.11 -3.71 -17.72
C LYS A 240 -3.28 -3.41 -16.79
N ASN A 241 -4.40 -2.97 -17.35
CA ASN A 241 -5.62 -2.81 -16.57
C ASN A 241 -5.95 -4.08 -15.80
N GLY A 242 -6.18 -3.94 -14.51
CA GLY A 242 -6.40 -5.05 -13.59
C GLY A 242 -6.48 -4.59 -12.14
N ASP A 243 -6.95 -5.51 -11.32
CA ASP A 243 -7.02 -5.38 -9.87
C ASP A 243 -5.85 -6.17 -9.28
N TYR A 244 -4.91 -5.45 -8.64
CA TYR A 244 -3.68 -5.98 -8.07
C TYR A 244 -3.73 -5.84 -6.56
N GLU A 245 -4.33 -6.84 -5.89
CA GLU A 245 -4.36 -6.90 -4.43
C GLU A 245 -3.02 -7.43 -3.91
N GLU A 246 -2.05 -6.55 -3.78
CA GLU A 246 -0.68 -6.88 -3.38
C GLU A 246 -0.04 -5.77 -2.52
N LEU A 247 0.80 -6.16 -1.58
CA LEU A 247 1.64 -5.25 -0.82
C LEU A 247 2.94 -5.02 -1.60
N VAL A 248 3.12 -3.78 -2.11
CA VAL A 248 4.26 -3.45 -2.96
C VAL A 248 5.32 -2.68 -2.18
N TYR A 249 6.46 -3.32 -1.97
CA TYR A 249 7.61 -2.69 -1.31
C TYR A 249 8.89 -2.98 -2.08
N PHE A 250 9.62 -1.93 -2.46
CA PHE A 250 10.93 -2.06 -3.08
C PHE A 250 11.86 -0.93 -2.68
N ARG A 251 13.14 -1.16 -2.83
CA ARG A 251 14.17 -0.20 -2.47
C ARG A 251 15.34 -0.19 -3.44
N ASN A 252 16.12 0.91 -3.39
CA ASN A 252 17.36 1.08 -4.13
C ASN A 252 17.20 1.04 -5.65
N LYS A 253 15.98 1.25 -6.18
CA LYS A 253 15.75 1.28 -7.63
C LYS A 253 16.09 2.65 -8.21
N ARG A 254 16.68 2.62 -9.40
CA ARG A 254 17.03 3.83 -10.15
C ARG A 254 16.59 3.71 -11.60
N PHE A 255 16.16 4.83 -12.18
CA PHE A 255 15.73 4.90 -13.57
C PHE A 255 14.66 3.87 -13.93
N VAL A 256 13.64 3.78 -13.12
CA VAL A 256 12.50 2.89 -13.35
C VAL A 256 11.26 3.73 -13.65
N THR A 257 10.59 3.41 -14.73
CA THR A 257 9.26 3.95 -15.06
C THR A 257 8.21 2.86 -14.89
N ILE A 258 7.26 3.07 -13.99
CA ILE A 258 6.07 2.23 -13.82
C ILE A 258 4.90 2.97 -14.43
N GLU A 259 4.29 2.39 -15.46
CA GLU A 259 3.24 3.03 -16.23
C GLU A 259 2.01 2.11 -16.33
N GLY A 260 0.93 2.54 -15.74
CA GLY A 260 -0.38 1.88 -15.91
C GLY A 260 -0.97 2.14 -17.30
N GLU A 261 -1.71 1.18 -17.80
CA GLU A 261 -2.44 1.32 -19.07
C GLU A 261 -3.50 2.43 -18.97
N SER A 262 -4.13 2.60 -17.80
CA SER A 262 -4.97 3.75 -17.45
C SER A 262 -5.09 3.93 -15.94
N ARG A 263 -5.28 5.18 -15.47
CA ARG A 263 -5.38 5.50 -14.05
C ARG A 263 -6.51 4.76 -13.36
N GLU A 264 -7.67 4.72 -13.97
CA GLU A 264 -8.87 4.09 -13.41
C GLU A 264 -8.89 2.58 -13.62
N GLY A 265 -8.16 2.07 -14.60
CA GLY A 265 -8.10 0.65 -14.91
C GLY A 265 -7.04 -0.13 -14.16
N VAL A 266 -5.98 0.53 -13.70
CA VAL A 266 -4.92 -0.11 -12.90
C VAL A 266 -5.10 0.27 -11.44
N LEU A 267 -5.57 -0.68 -10.64
CA LEU A 267 -5.69 -0.52 -9.20
C LEU A 267 -4.68 -1.44 -8.50
N ILE A 268 -3.75 -0.84 -7.76
CA ILE A 268 -2.83 -1.56 -6.85
C ILE A 268 -3.26 -1.22 -5.43
N HIS A 269 -3.60 -2.24 -4.65
CA HIS A 269 -4.12 -2.01 -3.32
C HIS A 269 -3.80 -3.15 -2.36
N TYR A 270 -3.80 -2.83 -1.06
CA TYR A 270 -3.63 -3.84 -0.02
C TYR A 270 -4.18 -3.33 1.32
N PRO A 271 -4.73 -4.21 2.18
CA PRO A 271 -5.13 -3.85 3.53
C PRO A 271 -3.91 -3.71 4.46
N ASN A 272 -3.32 -2.53 4.49
CA ASN A 272 -2.16 -2.23 5.32
C ASN A 272 -2.34 -0.91 6.10
N ASN A 273 -1.85 -0.87 7.33
CA ASN A 273 -1.82 0.32 8.19
C ASN A 273 -0.81 0.16 9.34
N GLU A 274 -0.68 1.20 10.19
CA GLU A 274 0.25 1.22 11.33
C GLU A 274 -0.02 0.13 12.37
N VAL A 275 -1.26 -0.36 12.51
CA VAL A 275 -1.56 -1.45 13.45
C VAL A 275 -1.14 -2.79 12.88
N PHE A 276 -1.39 -3.02 11.61
CA PHE A 276 -1.07 -4.27 10.94
C PHE A 276 0.43 -4.45 10.73
N ASN A 277 1.10 -3.40 10.22
CA ASN A 277 2.56 -3.36 10.07
C ASN A 277 3.14 -2.18 10.86
N PRO A 278 3.24 -2.30 12.20
CA PRO A 278 3.73 -1.23 13.05
C PRO A 278 5.21 -0.94 12.81
N HIS A 279 5.62 0.26 13.17
CA HIS A 279 7.02 0.60 13.28
C HIS A 279 7.73 -0.37 14.21
N PRO A 280 8.89 -0.91 13.83
CA PRO A 280 9.77 -1.55 14.79
C PRO A 280 10.19 -0.52 15.86
N ALA A 281 10.06 -0.90 17.13
CA ALA A 281 10.27 0.03 18.26
C ALA A 281 11.71 0.57 18.38
N ASP A 282 12.67 -0.12 17.80
CA ASP A 282 14.11 0.19 17.83
C ASP A 282 14.62 0.90 16.54
N ILE A 283 13.75 1.09 15.55
CA ILE A 283 14.11 1.74 14.28
C ILE A 283 13.60 3.17 14.28
N LYS A 284 14.52 4.13 14.21
CA LYS A 284 14.22 5.54 13.98
C LYS A 284 13.90 5.75 12.49
N THR A 285 12.66 5.54 12.14
CA THR A 285 12.18 5.73 10.77
C THR A 285 12.13 7.21 10.43
N ASN A 286 12.46 7.55 9.19
CA ASN A 286 12.36 8.89 8.61
C ASN A 286 13.24 9.99 9.26
N GLU A 287 13.93 9.71 10.36
CA GLU A 287 14.74 10.70 11.09
C GLU A 287 16.22 10.60 10.74
N VAL A 288 16.63 9.45 10.24
CA VAL A 288 18.02 9.21 9.81
C VAL A 288 18.02 8.75 8.37
N LYS A 289 18.78 9.40 7.51
CA LYS A 289 18.90 9.05 6.09
C LYS A 289 19.33 7.58 5.95
N GLY A 290 18.62 6.84 5.11
CA GLY A 290 18.89 5.43 4.85
C GLY A 290 18.30 4.45 5.87
N THR A 291 17.58 4.95 6.88
CA THR A 291 16.79 4.07 7.75
C THR A 291 15.45 3.73 7.09
N PHE A 292 14.88 2.63 7.49
CA PHE A 292 13.63 2.14 6.96
C PHE A 292 12.47 3.10 7.30
N PRO A 293 11.65 3.50 6.33
CA PRO A 293 10.46 4.30 6.59
C PRO A 293 9.38 3.50 7.31
N SER A 294 8.23 4.11 7.54
CA SER A 294 7.07 3.41 8.08
C SER A 294 6.66 2.23 7.16
N ARG A 295 6.02 1.21 7.74
CA ARG A 295 5.62 0.00 7.03
C ARG A 295 4.13 -0.03 6.68
N ARG A 296 3.43 1.05 6.88
CA ARG A 296 1.97 1.12 6.88
C ARG A 296 1.35 1.48 5.53
N ALA A 297 2.17 1.84 4.54
CA ALA A 297 1.70 2.10 3.19
C ALA A 297 1.33 0.82 2.44
N ALA A 298 0.36 0.88 1.55
CA ALA A 298 0.08 -0.22 0.62
C ALA A 298 1.18 -0.33 -0.45
N PHE A 299 1.77 0.80 -0.84
CA PHE A 299 2.86 0.88 -1.80
C PHE A 299 4.01 1.74 -1.24
N ALA A 300 5.23 1.21 -1.25
CA ALA A 300 6.40 1.94 -0.79
C ALA A 300 7.61 1.80 -1.71
N ALA A 301 8.19 2.94 -2.09
CA ALA A 301 9.44 3.05 -2.80
C ALA A 301 10.49 3.70 -1.90
N ASP A 302 11.45 2.91 -1.37
CA ASP A 302 12.46 3.38 -0.43
C ASP A 302 13.82 3.57 -1.12
N ASN A 303 14.47 4.70 -0.85
CA ASN A 303 15.79 5.03 -1.40
C ASN A 303 15.84 4.88 -2.94
N CYS A 304 14.77 5.29 -3.61
CA CYS A 304 14.66 5.24 -5.05
C CYS A 304 14.97 6.60 -5.66
N SER A 305 15.65 6.61 -6.80
CA SER A 305 15.91 7.85 -7.52
C SER A 305 15.57 7.73 -8.99
N ASP A 306 15.14 8.85 -9.57
CA ASP A 306 14.74 8.88 -10.98
C ASP A 306 13.61 7.86 -11.27
N LEU A 307 12.72 7.68 -10.27
CA LEU A 307 11.52 6.85 -10.37
C LEU A 307 10.39 7.64 -11.00
N THR A 308 9.71 7.05 -11.96
CA THR A 308 8.50 7.62 -12.55
C THR A 308 7.32 6.68 -12.35
N LEU A 309 6.21 7.19 -11.80
CA LEU A 309 4.92 6.49 -11.76
C LEU A 309 3.89 7.26 -12.61
N ARG A 310 3.16 6.56 -13.46
CA ARG A 310 2.14 7.18 -14.33
C ARG A 310 0.87 6.33 -14.45
N ASN A 311 -0.27 7.00 -14.60
CA ASN A 311 -1.54 6.40 -15.04
C ASN A 311 -1.98 5.19 -14.19
N LEU A 312 -1.96 5.28 -12.87
CA LEU A 312 -2.38 4.18 -12.00
C LEU A 312 -3.00 4.71 -10.70
N THR A 313 -3.74 3.85 -10.02
CA THR A 313 -4.33 4.12 -8.71
C THR A 313 -3.66 3.27 -7.65
N LEU A 314 -3.24 3.90 -6.54
CA LEU A 314 -2.67 3.29 -5.35
C LEU A 314 -3.61 3.48 -4.18
N ARG A 315 -3.98 2.41 -3.48
CA ARG A 315 -4.95 2.49 -2.39
C ARG A 315 -4.57 1.61 -1.21
N THR A 316 -4.76 2.10 0.00
CA THR A 316 -4.89 1.22 1.16
C THR A 316 -6.36 0.87 1.40
N ASP A 317 -6.63 -0.36 1.80
CA ASP A 317 -7.98 -0.81 2.14
C ASP A 317 -8.26 -0.71 3.65
N CYS A 318 -7.32 -0.18 4.42
CA CYS A 318 -7.44 -0.02 5.86
C CYS A 318 -7.80 1.39 6.29
N LYS A 319 -8.33 1.49 7.51
CA LYS A 319 -8.58 2.73 8.24
C LYS A 319 -7.41 3.08 9.17
N GLY A 320 -7.35 4.35 9.60
CA GLY A 320 -6.36 4.87 10.52
C GLY A 320 -5.14 5.46 9.81
N GLN A 321 -3.95 5.30 10.38
CA GLN A 321 -2.70 5.72 9.74
C GLN A 321 -2.34 4.70 8.66
N ALA A 322 -2.72 5.01 7.44
CA ALA A 322 -2.71 4.08 6.31
C ALA A 322 -2.51 4.83 4.99
N GLU A 323 -1.28 4.88 4.51
CA GLU A 323 -0.95 5.53 3.25
C GLU A 323 -1.25 4.63 2.04
N GLY A 324 -1.75 5.24 0.97
CA GLY A 324 -1.73 4.62 -0.34
C GLY A 324 -0.31 4.55 -0.90
N LEU A 325 0.50 5.61 -0.67
CA LEU A 325 1.87 5.71 -1.16
C LEU A 325 2.84 6.27 -0.12
N LEU A 326 3.98 5.59 0.00
CA LEU A 326 5.18 6.13 0.64
C LEU A 326 6.32 6.19 -0.38
N VAL A 327 6.96 7.34 -0.51
CA VAL A 327 8.14 7.52 -1.36
C VAL A 327 9.28 8.17 -0.60
N ASN A 328 10.47 7.59 -0.73
CA ASN A 328 11.71 8.08 -0.15
C ASN A 328 12.82 8.00 -1.21
N GLY A 329 13.53 9.10 -1.41
CA GLY A 329 14.60 9.18 -2.41
C GLY A 329 14.62 10.51 -3.14
N GLU A 330 15.17 10.53 -4.35
CA GLU A 330 15.46 11.78 -5.04
C GLU A 330 15.01 11.77 -6.50
N ARG A 331 14.56 12.92 -7.02
CA ARG A 331 14.15 13.11 -8.42
C ARG A 331 13.08 12.11 -8.87
N ASN A 332 12.04 11.97 -8.04
CA ASN A 332 10.93 11.11 -8.35
C ASN A 332 9.79 11.90 -9.01
N TYR A 333 9.20 11.35 -10.05
CA TYR A 333 8.19 12.00 -10.87
C TYR A 333 6.89 11.19 -10.89
N PHE A 334 5.78 11.86 -10.60
CA PHE A 334 4.44 11.25 -10.55
C PHE A 334 3.51 12.01 -11.48
N GLU A 335 2.85 11.31 -12.38
CA GLU A 335 1.96 11.92 -13.36
C GLU A 335 0.66 11.13 -13.49
N ASN A 336 -0.47 11.80 -13.31
CA ASN A 336 -1.79 11.19 -13.41
C ASN A 336 -1.94 9.96 -12.50
N VAL A 337 -1.42 10.04 -11.27
CA VAL A 337 -1.53 9.00 -10.23
C VAL A 337 -2.65 9.38 -9.27
N HIS A 338 -3.50 8.42 -8.94
CA HIS A 338 -4.50 8.57 -7.89
C HIS A 338 -4.05 7.83 -6.63
N ILE A 339 -3.87 8.55 -5.53
CA ILE A 339 -3.43 8.02 -4.24
C ILE A 339 -4.59 8.12 -3.26
N ILE A 340 -4.95 7.00 -2.66
CA ILE A 340 -6.06 6.90 -1.71
C ILE A 340 -5.55 6.31 -0.40
N GLY A 341 -5.64 7.10 0.66
CA GLY A 341 -5.36 6.69 2.04
C GLY A 341 -6.52 6.97 2.96
N ASP A 342 -6.33 6.75 4.26
CA ASP A 342 -7.34 7.14 5.25
C ASP A 342 -6.83 8.28 6.12
N GLY A 343 -6.20 8.04 7.24
CA GLY A 343 -5.60 9.10 8.05
C GLY A 343 -4.53 9.85 7.28
N ASP A 344 -3.48 9.17 6.88
CA ASP A 344 -2.39 9.70 6.07
C ASP A 344 -2.51 9.07 4.66
N ALA A 345 -2.57 9.81 3.57
CA ALA A 345 -2.67 9.20 2.24
C ALA A 345 -1.33 9.10 1.53
N LEU A 346 -0.52 10.14 1.66
CA LEU A 346 0.79 10.24 1.02
C LEU A 346 1.88 10.54 2.05
N GLN A 347 2.94 9.75 2.08
CA GLN A 347 4.17 10.09 2.79
C GLN A 347 5.30 10.35 1.79
N ALA A 348 5.61 11.63 1.55
CA ALA A 348 6.68 12.09 0.65
C ALA A 348 7.90 12.53 1.45
N ASN A 349 8.88 11.64 1.64
CA ASN A 349 10.12 11.94 2.35
C ASN A 349 11.27 12.31 1.41
N GLY A 350 11.08 12.11 0.13
CA GLY A 350 12.04 12.42 -0.92
C GLY A 350 11.67 13.64 -1.73
N SER A 351 12.54 13.97 -2.69
CA SER A 351 12.33 15.04 -3.65
C SER A 351 11.40 14.56 -4.76
N CYS A 352 10.20 15.16 -4.87
CA CYS A 352 9.12 14.67 -5.71
C CYS A 352 8.44 15.77 -6.53
N TYR A 353 8.22 15.51 -7.82
CA TYR A 353 7.37 16.30 -8.70
C TYR A 353 6.05 15.56 -8.96
N TRP A 354 4.93 16.24 -8.75
CA TRP A 354 3.58 15.70 -8.90
C TRP A 354 2.84 16.48 -9.98
N MET A 355 2.39 15.81 -11.03
CA MET A 355 1.66 16.42 -12.16
C MET A 355 0.29 15.75 -12.33
N ASN A 356 -0.78 16.55 -12.33
CA ASN A 356 -2.15 16.06 -12.54
C ASN A 356 -2.56 14.89 -11.61
N CYS A 357 -1.94 14.78 -10.44
CA CYS A 357 -2.25 13.72 -9.49
C CYS A 357 -3.50 14.04 -8.68
N ARG A 358 -4.17 12.98 -8.22
CA ARG A 358 -5.24 13.06 -7.24
C ARG A 358 -4.83 12.39 -5.94
N ILE A 359 -5.07 13.04 -4.80
CA ILE A 359 -4.73 12.52 -3.48
C ILE A 359 -5.95 12.66 -2.59
N ASP A 360 -6.49 11.55 -2.12
CA ASP A 360 -7.65 11.52 -1.24
C ASP A 360 -7.26 10.95 0.13
N GLY A 361 -7.51 11.68 1.21
CA GLY A 361 -7.16 11.28 2.57
C GLY A 361 -8.14 11.76 3.64
N GLY A 362 -7.95 11.27 4.86
CA GLY A 362 -8.82 11.55 6.01
C GLY A 362 -8.28 12.60 6.98
N GLY A 363 -7.00 12.95 6.90
CA GLY A 363 -6.34 13.94 7.75
C GLY A 363 -4.84 13.73 7.77
N ASP A 364 -4.05 14.78 7.93
CA ASP A 364 -2.62 14.78 7.60
C ASP A 364 -2.35 14.10 6.25
N THR A 365 -3.27 14.35 5.32
CA THR A 365 -3.36 13.66 4.01
C THR A 365 -2.02 13.59 3.29
N ILE A 366 -1.19 14.64 3.43
CA ILE A 366 0.19 14.69 2.93
C ILE A 366 1.14 14.83 4.13
N LEU A 367 2.00 13.84 4.28
CA LEU A 367 3.12 13.85 5.22
C LEU A 367 4.44 13.84 4.45
N GLY A 368 5.51 14.15 5.12
CA GLY A 368 6.85 14.00 4.57
C GLY A 368 7.81 15.10 4.98
N ARG A 369 9.07 14.91 4.63
CA ARG A 369 10.18 15.83 4.95
C ARG A 369 10.93 16.29 3.71
N GLY A 370 10.66 15.69 2.56
CA GLY A 370 11.27 16.07 1.31
C GLY A 370 10.60 17.27 0.66
N PRO A 371 11.26 17.93 -0.30
CA PRO A 371 10.62 18.94 -1.13
C PRO A 371 9.64 18.24 -2.08
N SER A 372 8.43 18.78 -2.17
CA SER A 372 7.39 18.31 -3.08
C SER A 372 6.81 19.48 -3.87
N PHE A 373 6.80 19.34 -5.18
CA PHE A 373 6.20 20.31 -6.09
C PHE A 373 4.95 19.72 -6.72
N PHE A 374 3.79 20.21 -6.31
CA PHE A 374 2.49 19.79 -6.83
C PHE A 374 2.03 20.77 -7.90
N ASN A 375 1.73 20.25 -9.09
CA ASN A 375 1.30 21.03 -10.24
C ASN A 375 0.02 20.45 -10.83
N HIS A 376 -1.03 21.27 -10.91
CA HIS A 376 -2.37 20.86 -11.38
C HIS A 376 -2.94 19.63 -10.66
N CYS A 377 -2.61 19.44 -9.38
CA CYS A 377 -3.09 18.32 -8.57
C CYS A 377 -4.41 18.63 -7.89
N THR A 378 -5.22 17.61 -7.65
CA THR A 378 -6.42 17.68 -6.82
C THR A 378 -6.18 16.94 -5.52
N ILE A 379 -6.34 17.62 -4.40
CA ILE A 379 -6.18 17.03 -3.06
C ILE A 379 -7.50 17.15 -2.32
N THR A 380 -8.01 16.02 -1.83
CA THR A 380 -9.25 15.98 -1.04
C THR A 380 -8.92 15.49 0.36
N SER A 381 -9.39 16.20 1.38
CA SER A 381 -9.15 15.83 2.77
C SER A 381 -10.36 16.03 3.67
N TYR A 382 -10.59 15.07 4.57
CA TYR A 382 -11.61 15.22 5.61
C TYR A 382 -11.08 16.05 6.80
N GLY A 383 -9.85 15.85 7.20
CA GLY A 383 -9.13 16.63 8.20
C GLY A 383 -8.07 17.53 7.57
N THR A 384 -7.08 17.91 8.35
CA THR A 384 -5.96 18.75 7.89
C THR A 384 -5.27 18.14 6.67
N PHE A 385 -5.01 18.94 5.64
CA PHE A 385 -4.33 18.45 4.43
C PHE A 385 -2.88 18.07 4.69
N MET A 386 -2.17 18.83 5.52
CA MET A 386 -0.74 18.61 5.72
C MET A 386 -0.30 18.75 7.17
N TRP A 387 0.58 17.86 7.59
CA TRP A 387 1.52 18.15 8.65
C TRP A 387 2.87 18.45 8.00
N ILE A 388 3.28 19.73 8.01
CA ILE A 388 4.47 20.22 7.32
C ILE A 388 5.70 19.88 8.16
N ARG A 389 6.63 19.07 7.64
CA ARG A 389 7.73 18.48 8.41
C ARG A 389 9.11 18.60 7.75
N ASN A 390 9.26 19.47 6.78
CA ASN A 390 10.57 19.70 6.17
C ASN A 390 11.52 20.48 7.11
N THR A 391 12.82 20.36 6.83
CA THR A 391 13.89 21.07 7.49
C THR A 391 14.36 22.26 6.64
N GLU A 392 15.31 23.05 7.14
CA GLU A 392 15.91 24.19 6.40
C GLU A 392 16.64 23.79 5.10
N GLU A 393 16.87 22.50 4.91
CA GLU A 393 17.60 21.98 3.75
C GLU A 393 16.81 22.01 2.46
N ASN A 394 15.47 22.16 2.53
CA ASN A 394 14.60 22.09 1.36
C ASN A 394 13.35 22.97 1.50
N HIS A 395 12.63 23.15 0.39
CA HIS A 395 11.49 24.05 0.27
C HIS A 395 10.13 23.47 0.71
N GLY A 396 10.07 22.30 1.30
CA GLY A 396 8.82 21.70 1.78
C GLY A 396 7.80 21.44 0.67
N ASN A 397 6.54 21.86 0.88
CA ASN A 397 5.45 21.58 -0.05
C ASN A 397 5.05 22.86 -0.82
N VAL A 398 5.15 22.81 -2.13
CA VAL A 398 4.74 23.91 -3.03
C VAL A 398 3.63 23.44 -3.96
N PHE A 399 2.51 24.15 -3.95
CA PHE A 399 1.33 23.86 -4.77
C PHE A 399 1.14 24.97 -5.80
N VAL A 400 1.10 24.61 -7.07
CA VAL A 400 0.88 25.53 -8.18
C VAL A 400 -0.33 25.04 -8.98
N ASP A 401 -1.29 25.93 -9.20
CA ASP A 401 -2.52 25.65 -9.95
C ASP A 401 -3.27 24.39 -9.45
N CYS A 402 -3.20 24.12 -8.14
CA CYS A 402 -3.82 22.94 -7.52
C CYS A 402 -5.22 23.24 -6.99
N HIS A 403 -6.03 22.19 -6.85
CA HIS A 403 -7.34 22.24 -6.24
C HIS A 403 -7.33 21.50 -4.90
N LEU A 404 -7.53 22.21 -3.78
CA LEU A 404 -7.68 21.66 -2.44
C LEU A 404 -9.16 21.68 -2.07
N LYS A 405 -9.74 20.49 -1.84
CA LYS A 405 -11.14 20.32 -1.49
C LYS A 405 -11.30 19.74 -0.09
N GLY A 406 -11.88 20.53 0.81
CA GLY A 406 -12.24 20.10 2.16
C GLY A 406 -13.53 19.28 2.17
N LEU A 407 -13.60 18.28 3.02
CA LEU A 407 -14.79 17.45 3.23
C LEU A 407 -15.43 17.68 4.60
N SER A 408 -14.86 18.55 5.44
CA SER A 408 -15.38 18.92 6.74
C SER A 408 -14.86 20.30 7.20
N GLU A 409 -15.39 20.80 8.31
CA GLU A 409 -14.90 22.00 8.98
C GLU A 409 -13.47 21.88 9.57
N TYR A 410 -12.90 20.66 9.58
CA TYR A 410 -11.54 20.37 10.05
C TYR A 410 -10.52 20.29 8.91
N ALA A 411 -10.93 20.54 7.68
CA ALA A 411 -10.08 20.48 6.49
C ALA A 411 -9.20 21.74 6.37
N GLU A 412 -8.31 21.93 7.34
CA GLU A 412 -7.32 23.02 7.35
C GLU A 412 -6.15 22.70 6.41
N ILE A 413 -5.59 23.72 5.76
CA ILE A 413 -4.52 23.56 4.76
C ILE A 413 -3.29 22.87 5.36
N GLY A 414 -2.90 23.26 6.56
CA GLY A 414 -1.75 22.65 7.22
C GLY A 414 -1.66 22.99 8.70
N ARG A 415 -0.91 22.18 9.42
CA ARG A 415 -0.67 22.35 10.85
C ARG A 415 0.79 22.12 11.22
N LEU A 416 1.23 22.74 12.29
CA LEU A 416 2.59 22.67 12.85
C LEU A 416 2.51 22.55 14.38
N PRO A 417 2.02 21.43 14.93
CA PRO A 417 1.96 21.22 16.36
C PRO A 417 3.35 20.91 16.92
N ASP A 418 3.61 21.29 18.18
CA ASP A 418 4.69 20.65 18.92
C ASP A 418 4.33 19.20 19.24
N ASN A 419 5.09 18.29 18.70
CA ASN A 419 4.91 16.86 18.93
C ASN A 419 5.97 16.35 19.91
N LYS A 420 5.81 16.64 21.20
CA LYS A 420 6.71 16.23 22.29
C LYS A 420 8.16 16.65 22.04
N GLY A 421 8.35 17.92 21.65
CA GLY A 421 9.65 18.49 21.32
C GLY A 421 10.12 18.20 19.90
N LYS A 422 9.36 17.47 19.10
CA LYS A 422 9.61 17.30 17.67
C LYS A 422 8.87 18.41 16.91
N ASN A 423 9.52 19.52 16.71
CA ASN A 423 8.98 20.66 15.98
C ASN A 423 9.74 20.91 14.67
N TYR A 424 9.15 21.70 13.81
CA TYR A 424 9.69 22.01 12.48
C TYR A 424 9.71 23.53 12.25
N PRO A 425 10.67 24.24 12.86
CA PRO A 425 10.73 25.70 12.78
C PRO A 425 11.01 26.23 11.37
N HIS A 426 11.55 25.40 10.49
CA HIS A 426 11.84 25.72 9.09
C HIS A 426 10.81 25.14 8.13
N ALA A 427 9.66 24.69 8.65
CA ALA A 427 8.59 24.16 7.81
C ALA A 427 8.16 25.19 6.76
N GLU A 428 7.92 24.73 5.54
CA GLU A 428 7.58 25.59 4.42
C GLU A 428 6.43 25.01 3.62
N CYS A 429 5.43 25.87 3.38
CA CYS A 429 4.30 25.53 2.51
C CYS A 429 3.87 26.77 1.72
N VAL A 430 3.73 26.60 0.40
CA VAL A 430 3.42 27.68 -0.53
C VAL A 430 2.27 27.28 -1.44
N LEU A 431 1.24 28.11 -1.52
CA LEU A 431 0.13 27.98 -2.45
C LEU A 431 0.17 29.10 -3.48
N LEU A 432 0.25 28.76 -4.76
CA LEU A 432 0.21 29.70 -5.89
C LEU A 432 -0.94 29.34 -6.84
N ASN A 433 -1.84 30.30 -7.06
CA ASN A 433 -3.00 30.15 -7.95
C ASN A 433 -3.91 28.94 -7.63
N CYS A 434 -4.02 28.56 -6.36
CA CYS A 434 -4.79 27.38 -5.97
C CYS A 434 -6.27 27.67 -5.85
N THR A 435 -7.11 26.70 -6.27
CA THR A 435 -8.55 26.68 -5.97
C THR A 435 -8.74 26.08 -4.57
N LEU A 436 -9.45 26.78 -3.71
CA LEU A 436 -9.77 26.35 -2.35
C LEU A 436 -11.28 26.16 -2.22
N GLU A 437 -11.73 24.91 -2.16
CA GLU A 437 -13.12 24.51 -2.03
C GLU A 437 -13.39 24.00 -0.62
N ASP A 438 -14.39 24.56 0.07
CA ASP A 438 -14.81 24.15 1.42
C ASP A 438 -13.67 24.17 2.47
N ILE A 439 -12.75 25.13 2.34
CA ILE A 439 -11.66 25.35 3.29
C ILE A 439 -12.13 26.34 4.36
N PRO A 440 -11.96 26.05 5.68
CA PRO A 440 -12.30 26.98 6.76
C PRO A 440 -11.62 28.36 6.56
N ALA A 441 -12.32 29.45 6.95
CA ALA A 441 -11.79 30.81 6.77
C ALA A 441 -10.41 31.03 7.45
N ARG A 442 -10.16 30.37 8.58
CA ARG A 442 -8.83 30.38 9.24
C ARG A 442 -7.72 29.77 8.38
N GLY A 443 -8.06 28.90 7.42
CA GLY A 443 -7.19 28.24 6.47
C GLY A 443 -6.19 27.29 7.10
N TRP A 444 -5.40 27.79 8.04
CA TRP A 444 -4.30 27.06 8.69
C TRP A 444 -4.70 26.66 10.10
N GLY A 445 -4.35 25.43 10.48
CA GLY A 445 -4.62 24.85 11.78
C GLY A 445 -3.64 25.34 12.86
N THR A 446 -3.47 24.53 13.89
CA THR A 446 -2.58 24.87 15.00
C THR A 446 -1.13 25.02 14.53
N ILE A 447 -0.54 26.18 14.79
CA ILE A 447 0.88 26.45 14.61
C ILE A 447 1.44 26.77 15.98
N ASP A 448 2.29 25.88 16.49
CA ASP A 448 2.91 26.04 17.79
C ASP A 448 3.98 27.15 17.79
N ASP A 449 4.24 27.72 18.97
CA ASP A 449 5.25 28.77 19.13
C ASP A 449 6.65 28.35 18.68
N SER A 450 6.97 27.07 18.76
CA SER A 450 8.23 26.51 18.27
C SER A 450 8.37 26.53 16.74
N ALA A 451 7.29 26.77 16.01
CA ALA A 451 7.26 26.83 14.54
C ALA A 451 7.05 28.27 14.02
N LYS A 452 7.24 29.31 14.83
CA LYS A 452 7.03 30.73 14.44
C LYS A 452 7.93 31.21 13.30
N THR A 453 8.99 30.50 12.98
CA THR A 453 9.89 30.80 11.86
C THR A 453 9.53 30.08 10.57
N ALA A 454 8.45 29.31 10.58
CA ALA A 454 7.95 28.61 9.39
C ALA A 454 7.57 29.60 8.27
N THR A 455 7.77 29.20 7.03
CA THR A 455 7.42 29.96 5.84
C THR A 455 6.08 29.48 5.29
N ILE A 456 5.04 30.28 5.44
CA ILE A 456 3.69 29.99 4.97
C ILE A 456 3.24 31.11 4.05
N LEU A 457 3.08 30.79 2.75
CA LEU A 457 2.81 31.77 1.71
C LEU A 457 1.56 31.41 0.92
N GLU A 458 0.71 32.39 0.64
CA GLU A 458 -0.39 32.26 -0.31
C GLU A 458 -0.31 33.36 -1.37
N PHE A 459 -0.58 33.01 -2.64
CA PHE A 459 -0.73 33.94 -3.74
C PHE A 459 -1.89 33.53 -4.64
N ASN A 460 -2.80 34.47 -4.87
CA ASN A 460 -3.92 34.32 -5.83
C ASN A 460 -4.76 33.05 -5.58
N SER A 461 -5.02 32.74 -4.28
CA SER A 461 -5.99 31.68 -3.94
C SER A 461 -7.41 32.15 -4.30
N HIS A 462 -8.20 31.29 -4.92
CA HIS A 462 -9.56 31.58 -5.39
C HIS A 462 -10.51 30.42 -5.08
N ASP A 463 -11.81 30.72 -5.10
CA ASP A 463 -12.86 29.71 -4.97
C ASP A 463 -13.14 29.01 -6.31
N THR A 464 -14.10 28.11 -6.33
CA THR A 464 -14.50 27.37 -7.54
C THR A 464 -15.15 28.25 -8.62
N ASP A 465 -15.60 29.46 -8.27
CA ASP A 465 -16.12 30.47 -9.23
C ASP A 465 -15.01 31.39 -9.76
N GLY A 466 -13.76 31.19 -9.31
CA GLY A 466 -12.62 32.04 -9.65
C GLY A 466 -12.55 33.36 -8.89
N LYS A 467 -13.35 33.52 -7.83
CA LYS A 467 -13.31 34.73 -6.98
C LYS A 467 -12.17 34.61 -5.96
N PRO A 468 -11.44 35.71 -5.69
CA PRO A 468 -10.40 35.69 -4.66
C PRO A 468 -10.95 35.25 -3.31
N VAL A 469 -10.23 34.33 -2.64
CA VAL A 469 -10.56 33.90 -1.27
C VAL A 469 -10.20 35.02 -0.30
N ASP A 470 -11.09 35.29 0.66
CA ASP A 470 -10.80 36.20 1.77
C ASP A 470 -9.78 35.55 2.73
N THR A 471 -8.58 36.09 2.75
CA THR A 471 -7.48 35.61 3.60
C THR A 471 -7.34 36.42 4.90
N SER A 472 -8.23 37.37 5.18
CA SER A 472 -8.17 38.22 6.38
C SER A 472 -8.28 37.44 7.70
N GLY A 473 -8.97 36.29 7.67
CA GLY A 473 -9.11 35.36 8.80
C GLY A 473 -8.00 34.33 8.97
N ARG A 474 -6.96 34.37 8.15
CA ARG A 474 -5.85 33.40 8.17
C ARG A 474 -5.00 33.53 9.44
N ASN A 475 -4.28 32.45 9.77
CA ASN A 475 -3.25 32.51 10.82
C ASN A 475 -2.23 33.64 10.54
N PRO A 476 -1.85 34.45 11.54
CA PRO A 476 -0.95 35.59 11.35
C PRO A 476 0.44 35.25 10.78
N LEU A 477 0.89 34.00 10.84
CA LEU A 477 2.15 33.56 10.21
C LEU A 477 2.01 33.41 8.69
N MET A 478 0.82 33.24 8.16
CA MET A 478 0.60 33.22 6.72
C MET A 478 0.83 34.61 6.14
N ARG A 479 1.66 34.71 5.12
CA ARG A 479 1.91 35.93 4.35
C ARG A 479 1.27 35.85 2.98
N GLN A 480 0.33 36.76 2.73
CA GLN A 480 -0.23 36.99 1.41
C GLN A 480 0.83 37.68 0.53
N LEU A 481 1.20 37.06 -0.59
CA LEU A 481 2.14 37.64 -1.53
C LEU A 481 1.49 38.71 -2.42
N ASN A 482 2.25 39.75 -2.70
CA ASN A 482 1.83 40.83 -3.59
C ASN A 482 2.47 40.65 -4.99
N PRO A 483 1.70 40.71 -6.09
CA PRO A 483 2.20 40.42 -7.43
C PRO A 483 3.30 41.34 -7.93
N ILE A 484 3.43 42.54 -7.36
CA ILE A 484 4.47 43.51 -7.76
C ILE A 484 5.66 43.41 -6.83
N ARG A 485 5.45 43.56 -5.51
CA ARG A 485 6.51 43.56 -4.52
C ARG A 485 7.24 42.21 -4.42
N ASP A 486 6.47 41.12 -4.53
CA ASP A 486 6.98 39.76 -4.33
C ASP A 486 7.14 39.00 -5.67
N ALA A 487 7.18 39.70 -6.81
CA ALA A 487 7.22 39.09 -8.15
C ALA A 487 8.37 38.07 -8.32
N GLU A 488 9.58 38.41 -7.83
CA GLU A 488 10.72 37.49 -7.88
C GLU A 488 10.49 36.23 -7.06
N LEU A 489 9.93 36.36 -5.85
CA LEU A 489 9.65 35.23 -4.98
C LEU A 489 8.57 34.31 -5.56
N ILE A 490 7.51 34.88 -6.12
CA ILE A 490 6.47 34.15 -6.85
C ILE A 490 7.09 33.37 -8.00
N GLY A 491 7.95 34.03 -8.80
CA GLY A 491 8.65 33.38 -9.92
C GLY A 491 9.51 32.19 -9.45
N ARG A 492 10.24 32.33 -8.36
CA ARG A 492 11.05 31.25 -7.79
C ARG A 492 10.22 30.06 -7.37
N TYR A 493 9.14 30.27 -6.62
CA TYR A 493 8.26 29.18 -6.19
C TYR A 493 7.40 28.57 -7.32
N SER A 494 7.25 29.27 -8.44
CA SER A 494 6.63 28.72 -9.65
C SER A 494 7.57 27.84 -10.47
N ASP A 495 8.87 27.88 -10.19
CA ASP A 495 9.89 27.08 -10.88
C ASP A 495 10.20 25.80 -10.09
N SER A 496 9.76 24.68 -10.62
CA SER A 496 10.00 23.36 -10.01
C SER A 496 11.48 23.03 -9.86
N HIS A 497 12.34 23.48 -10.77
CA HIS A 497 13.79 23.26 -10.70
C HIS A 497 14.40 24.00 -9.52
N TRP A 498 13.92 25.23 -9.26
CA TRP A 498 14.37 25.97 -8.08
C TRP A 498 13.91 25.31 -6.78
N VAL A 499 12.64 24.88 -6.70
CA VAL A 499 12.05 24.23 -5.50
C VAL A 499 12.71 22.89 -5.21
N LEU A 500 12.83 22.05 -6.23
CA LEU A 500 13.31 20.65 -6.09
C LEU A 500 14.82 20.53 -6.22
N ARG A 501 15.50 21.54 -6.77
CA ARG A 501 16.94 21.59 -7.03
C ARG A 501 17.43 20.50 -8.01
N TRP A 502 16.59 20.13 -9.00
CA TRP A 502 16.92 19.18 -10.07
C TRP A 502 16.06 19.37 -11.34
#